data_3625b45dea45552b2a0be0a32a15ce51
#
_entry.id   3625b45dea45552b2a0be0a32a15ce51
#
_cell.length_a   1.000
_cell.length_b   1.000
_cell.length_c   1.000
_cell.angle_alpha   90.00
_cell.angle_beta   90.00
_cell.angle_gamma   90.00
#
_symmetry.space_group_name_H-M   'P 1'
#
loop_
_entity.id
_entity.type
_entity.pdbx_description
1 polymer ?
#
loop_
_entity_poly.entity_id
_entity_poly.type
_entity_poly.pdbx_seq_one_letter_code
_entity_poly.pdbx_strand_id
1 'polypeptide(L)'
;GTLGGRQALKGYSGRVPRHIAPGDTLHVLNLGGLIGECTAPHPDVGPALPVEVLGAVMVSRDDQWVHARIQEDALQMVHRLETSVPIISVSGTAMDTGKTKAASIIVEGLSEKGLTVGAAKLTGASLMRDVRRMQNHGATAVSTFTDAGIACTVEDAITPIAKGVIHHLNETEDLDVIVAEMGDGFI
;
A
#
# COMPACT_ATOMS: atom_id res chain seq x y z
N GLY A 1 3.79 -10.93 -9.54
CA GLY A 1 3.13 -10.43 -8.32
C GLY A 1 4.01 -10.54 -7.10
N THR A 2 3.55 -10.00 -5.98
CA THR A 2 4.27 -10.01 -4.70
C THR A 2 3.59 -10.96 -3.73
N LEU A 3 4.37 -11.83 -3.08
CA LEU A 3 3.84 -12.68 -2.02
C LEU A 3 3.49 -11.85 -0.79
N GLY A 4 2.32 -12.11 -0.21
CA GLY A 4 1.90 -11.44 1.02
C GLY A 4 0.63 -12.01 1.61
N GLY A 5 0.43 -11.78 2.91
CA GLY A 5 -0.81 -12.07 3.60
C GLY A 5 -1.85 -10.97 3.39
N ARG A 6 -3.12 -11.31 3.55
CA ARG A 6 -4.23 -10.36 3.53
C ARG A 6 -5.35 -10.79 4.46
N GLN A 7 -5.88 -9.84 5.20
CA GLN A 7 -7.16 -9.97 5.90
C GLN A 7 -8.10 -8.90 5.33
N ALA A 8 -9.24 -9.31 4.81
CA ALA A 8 -10.19 -8.40 4.17
C ALA A 8 -11.59 -8.63 4.73
N LEU A 9 -12.27 -7.54 5.07
CA LEU A 9 -13.70 -7.57 5.44
C LEU A 9 -14.57 -7.91 4.22
N LYS A 10 -14.19 -7.41 3.03
CA LYS A 10 -14.80 -7.74 1.75
C LYS A 10 -13.68 -7.99 0.73
N GLY A 11 -13.60 -9.18 0.18
CA GLY A 11 -12.56 -9.59 -0.74
C GLY A 11 -11.97 -10.94 -0.38
N TYR A 12 -10.68 -11.12 -0.59
CA TYR A 12 -9.99 -12.38 -0.31
C TYR A 12 -9.11 -12.24 0.92
N SER A 13 -9.24 -13.16 1.88
CA SER A 13 -8.24 -13.38 2.92
C SER A 13 -7.29 -14.47 2.48
N GLY A 14 -6.03 -14.35 2.86
CA GLY A 14 -5.00 -15.31 2.46
C GLY A 14 -3.70 -15.10 3.22
N ARG A 15 -2.79 -16.04 3.03
CA ARG A 15 -1.49 -16.06 3.69
C ARG A 15 -0.37 -16.38 2.72
N VAL A 16 0.86 -16.06 3.11
CA VAL A 16 2.04 -16.57 2.43
C VAL A 16 2.16 -18.08 2.72
N PRO A 17 2.31 -18.95 1.70
CA PRO A 17 2.52 -20.37 1.92
C PRO A 17 3.86 -20.62 2.62
N ARG A 18 3.96 -21.70 3.41
CA ARG A 18 5.21 -22.10 4.08
C ARG A 18 6.29 -22.56 3.12
N HIS A 19 5.88 -23.08 1.99
CA HIS A 19 6.75 -23.56 0.91
C HIS A 19 6.11 -23.22 -0.41
N ILE A 20 6.92 -22.93 -1.41
CA ILE A 20 6.48 -22.59 -2.77
C ILE A 20 7.52 -23.09 -3.78
N ALA A 21 7.04 -23.71 -4.85
CA ALA A 21 7.85 -24.22 -5.95
C ALA A 21 7.20 -23.90 -7.30
N PRO A 22 7.98 -23.89 -8.40
CA PRO A 22 7.41 -23.83 -9.75
C PRO A 22 6.39 -24.95 -9.97
N GLY A 23 5.24 -24.61 -10.58
CA GLY A 23 4.10 -25.50 -10.78
C GLY A 23 3.05 -25.46 -9.66
N ASP A 24 3.35 -24.85 -8.50
CA ASP A 24 2.35 -24.66 -7.45
C ASP A 24 1.27 -23.65 -7.89
N THR A 25 0.06 -23.83 -7.35
CA THR A 25 -1.05 -22.92 -7.58
C THR A 25 -1.23 -22.00 -6.37
N LEU A 26 -1.19 -20.69 -6.61
CA LEU A 26 -1.56 -19.65 -5.67
C LEU A 26 -2.77 -18.86 -6.19
N HIS A 27 -3.14 -17.79 -5.50
CA HIS A 27 -4.31 -17.00 -5.82
C HIS A 27 -3.99 -15.50 -5.81
N VAL A 28 -4.62 -14.75 -6.71
CA VAL A 28 -4.63 -13.30 -6.66
C VAL A 28 -5.53 -12.85 -5.51
N LEU A 29 -4.94 -12.26 -4.48
CA LEU A 29 -5.66 -11.79 -3.30
C LEU A 29 -6.12 -10.33 -3.44
N ASN A 30 -5.49 -9.56 -4.34
CA ASN A 30 -5.81 -8.16 -4.61
C ASN A 30 -5.37 -7.77 -6.03
N LEU A 31 -6.11 -6.85 -6.64
CA LEU A 31 -5.84 -6.27 -7.97
C LEU A 31 -4.48 -5.53 -8.04
N GLY A 32 -3.87 -5.19 -6.92
CA GLY A 32 -2.51 -4.63 -6.84
C GLY A 32 -1.40 -5.65 -7.02
N GLY A 33 -1.71 -6.92 -7.37
CA GLY A 33 -0.71 -7.97 -7.60
C GLY A 33 -0.25 -8.69 -6.34
N LEU A 34 -1.01 -8.60 -5.25
CA LEU A 34 -0.78 -9.40 -4.05
C LEU A 34 -1.21 -10.85 -4.31
N ILE A 35 -0.28 -11.79 -4.10
CA ILE A 35 -0.47 -13.22 -4.35
C ILE A 35 -0.22 -14.01 -3.08
N GLY A 36 -1.04 -15.03 -2.84
CA GLY A 36 -0.91 -15.92 -1.70
C GLY A 36 -1.85 -17.12 -1.77
N GLU A 37 -1.85 -17.93 -0.74
CA GLU A 37 -2.82 -19.01 -0.55
C GLU A 37 -4.13 -18.39 -0.05
N CYS A 38 -5.19 -18.38 -0.87
CA CYS A 38 -6.50 -17.89 -0.44
C CYS A 38 -7.09 -18.83 0.62
N THR A 39 -7.39 -18.29 1.80
CA THR A 39 -7.97 -19.03 2.92
C THR A 39 -9.47 -18.80 3.06
N ALA A 40 -9.96 -17.63 2.65
CA ALA A 40 -11.39 -17.33 2.68
C ALA A 40 -11.73 -16.26 1.63
N PRO A 41 -12.55 -16.59 0.61
CA PRO A 41 -13.19 -15.61 -0.25
C PRO A 41 -14.43 -15.04 0.43
N HIS A 42 -14.70 -13.74 0.23
CA HIS A 42 -16.00 -13.19 0.62
C HIS A 42 -17.07 -13.70 -0.36
N PRO A 43 -18.28 -14.09 0.11
CA PRO A 43 -19.32 -14.67 -0.76
C PRO A 43 -19.66 -13.83 -1.99
N ASP A 44 -19.67 -12.50 -1.88
CA ASP A 44 -20.05 -11.59 -2.97
C ASP A 44 -18.99 -11.47 -4.08
N VAL A 45 -17.75 -11.93 -3.86
CA VAL A 45 -16.66 -11.80 -4.85
C VAL A 45 -16.34 -13.12 -5.56
N GLY A 46 -16.93 -14.23 -5.11
CA GLY A 46 -16.69 -15.56 -5.68
C GLY A 46 -15.30 -16.12 -5.40
N PRO A 47 -14.88 -17.18 -6.13
CA PRO A 47 -13.58 -17.81 -5.95
C PRO A 47 -12.44 -16.89 -6.36
N ALA A 48 -11.31 -16.95 -5.65
CA ALA A 48 -10.12 -16.22 -6.01
C ALA A 48 -9.50 -16.77 -7.31
N LEU A 49 -8.98 -15.87 -8.14
CA LEU A 49 -8.33 -16.23 -9.41
C LEU A 49 -7.06 -17.04 -9.13
N PRO A 50 -6.98 -18.29 -9.60
CA PRO A 50 -5.77 -19.11 -9.47
C PRO A 50 -4.68 -18.62 -10.42
N VAL A 51 -3.43 -18.70 -9.98
CA VAL A 51 -2.23 -18.42 -10.76
C VAL A 51 -1.18 -19.50 -10.53
N GLU A 52 -0.48 -19.89 -11.59
CA GLU A 52 0.62 -20.84 -11.52
C GLU A 52 1.91 -20.11 -11.17
N VAL A 53 2.70 -20.68 -10.27
CA VAL A 53 4.03 -20.21 -9.92
C VAL A 53 5.01 -20.66 -10.99
N LEU A 54 5.56 -19.74 -11.77
CA LEU A 54 6.58 -20.03 -12.78
C LEU A 54 7.99 -20.02 -12.18
N GLY A 55 8.22 -19.24 -11.13
CA GLY A 55 9.50 -19.08 -10.46
C GLY A 55 9.56 -17.78 -9.66
N ALA A 56 10.71 -17.52 -9.05
CA ALA A 56 11.00 -16.27 -8.36
C ALA A 56 11.73 -15.29 -9.28
N VAL A 57 11.46 -13.99 -9.12
CA VAL A 57 12.28 -12.95 -9.74
C VAL A 57 13.64 -12.96 -9.06
N MET A 58 14.70 -12.99 -9.87
CA MET A 58 16.08 -12.98 -9.40
C MET A 58 16.74 -11.64 -9.72
N VAL A 59 17.58 -11.17 -8.81
CA VAL A 59 18.42 -9.98 -9.00
C VAL A 59 19.89 -10.32 -8.73
N SER A 60 20.82 -9.69 -9.43
CA SER A 60 22.24 -9.85 -9.18
C SER A 60 22.67 -8.87 -8.10
N ARG A 61 23.29 -9.37 -7.02
CA ARG A 61 23.90 -8.59 -5.95
C ARG A 61 25.25 -9.19 -5.60
N ASP A 62 26.30 -8.37 -5.58
CA ASP A 62 27.67 -8.82 -5.30
C ASP A 62 28.07 -10.05 -6.12
N ASP A 63 27.76 -10.02 -7.43
CA ASP A 63 27.98 -11.11 -8.39
C ASP A 63 27.23 -12.43 -8.07
N GLN A 64 26.24 -12.40 -7.19
CA GLN A 64 25.39 -13.53 -6.87
C GLN A 64 23.92 -13.29 -7.27
N TRP A 65 23.26 -14.33 -7.75
CA TRP A 65 21.83 -14.29 -8.00
C TRP A 65 21.06 -14.61 -6.72
N VAL A 66 20.22 -13.66 -6.29
CA VAL A 66 19.38 -13.79 -5.09
C VAL A 66 17.91 -13.52 -5.45
N HIS A 67 16.98 -13.99 -4.64
CA HIS A 67 15.56 -13.69 -4.82
C HIS A 67 15.32 -12.20 -4.59
N ALA A 68 14.64 -11.53 -5.53
CA ALA A 68 14.21 -10.15 -5.36
C ALA A 68 13.24 -10.03 -4.17
N ARG A 69 13.44 -9.00 -3.36
CA ARG A 69 12.57 -8.67 -2.22
C ARG A 69 12.15 -7.20 -2.31
N ILE A 70 10.86 -6.94 -2.13
CA ILE A 70 10.36 -5.56 -2.17
C ILE A 70 10.88 -4.68 -1.01
N GLN A 71 11.43 -5.29 0.04
CA GLN A 71 12.02 -4.58 1.18
C GLN A 71 13.41 -4.00 0.90
N GLU A 72 14.10 -4.46 -0.14
CA GLU A 72 15.50 -4.14 -0.37
C GLU A 72 15.73 -2.71 -0.89
N ASP A 73 14.77 -2.18 -1.64
CA ASP A 73 14.79 -0.81 -2.17
C ASP A 73 13.66 0.03 -1.52
N ALA A 74 13.21 -0.38 -0.34
CA ALA A 74 12.11 0.24 0.36
C ALA A 74 12.52 1.50 1.13
N LEU A 75 11.56 2.40 1.32
CA LEU A 75 11.72 3.53 2.22
C LEU A 75 12.08 3.07 3.62
N GLN A 76 12.95 3.82 4.29
CA GLN A 76 13.35 3.50 5.65
C GLN A 76 12.17 3.67 6.62
N MET A 77 12.03 2.70 7.53
CA MET A 77 11.11 2.81 8.65
C MET A 77 11.59 3.90 9.62
N VAL A 78 10.67 4.74 10.07
CA VAL A 78 10.97 5.85 11.01
C VAL A 78 10.23 5.61 12.33
N HIS A 79 10.96 5.47 13.42
CA HIS A 79 10.36 5.26 14.73
C HIS A 79 9.85 6.57 15.38
N ARG A 80 10.51 7.69 15.08
CA ARG A 80 10.11 9.02 15.56
C ARG A 80 10.09 10.01 14.41
N LEU A 81 8.93 10.62 14.16
CA LEU A 81 8.79 11.72 13.22
C LEU A 81 9.12 13.03 13.97
N GLU A 82 10.24 13.66 13.63
CA GLU A 82 10.71 14.87 14.31
C GLU A 82 9.89 16.09 13.91
N THR A 83 9.60 16.21 12.61
CA THR A 83 8.82 17.32 12.04
C THR A 83 7.93 16.79 10.94
N SER A 84 6.83 17.49 10.69
CA SER A 84 5.97 17.28 9.53
C SER A 84 5.17 18.53 9.26
N VAL A 85 4.86 18.78 7.99
CA VAL A 85 3.77 19.68 7.62
C VAL A 85 2.44 19.16 8.18
N PRO A 86 1.39 19.98 8.27
CA PRO A 86 0.06 19.54 8.69
C PRO A 86 -0.40 18.30 7.91
N ILE A 87 -1.04 17.38 8.61
CA ILE A 87 -1.56 16.13 8.02
C ILE A 87 -3.08 16.11 8.17
N ILE A 88 -3.78 15.91 7.05
CA ILE A 88 -5.23 15.64 7.04
C ILE A 88 -5.43 14.15 6.83
N SER A 89 -5.89 13.45 7.88
CA SER A 89 -6.16 12.01 7.83
C SER A 89 -7.59 11.74 7.36
N VAL A 90 -7.72 10.89 6.34
CA VAL A 90 -9.00 10.40 5.81
C VAL A 90 -9.13 8.92 6.13
N SER A 91 -10.05 8.62 7.02
CA SER A 91 -10.30 7.25 7.48
C SER A 91 -11.77 6.87 7.34
N GLY A 92 -12.10 5.60 7.49
CA GLY A 92 -13.47 5.11 7.37
C GLY A 92 -13.61 3.70 7.94
N THR A 93 -14.84 3.35 8.30
CA THR A 93 -15.17 2.11 9.00
C THR A 93 -15.11 0.85 8.13
N ALA A 94 -15.24 0.99 6.80
CA ALA A 94 -15.30 -0.14 5.89
C ALA A 94 -14.76 0.20 4.50
N MET A 95 -14.61 -0.82 3.65
CA MET A 95 -14.36 -0.67 2.21
C MET A 95 -15.56 0.05 1.56
N ASP A 96 -15.29 0.71 0.43
CA ASP A 96 -16.29 1.40 -0.40
C ASP A 96 -17.08 2.54 0.32
N THR A 97 -16.61 3.02 1.48
CA THR A 97 -17.20 4.17 2.20
C THR A 97 -16.87 5.54 1.57
N GLY A 98 -16.09 5.55 0.50
CA GLY A 98 -15.75 6.77 -0.22
C GLY A 98 -14.49 7.49 0.24
N LYS A 99 -13.63 6.85 1.06
CA LYS A 99 -12.36 7.42 1.56
C LYS A 99 -11.51 8.03 0.45
N THR A 100 -11.19 7.27 -0.59
CA THR A 100 -10.36 7.74 -1.71
C THR A 100 -11.01 8.92 -2.45
N LYS A 101 -12.35 8.92 -2.58
CA LYS A 101 -13.07 10.06 -3.18
C LYS A 101 -12.96 11.30 -2.29
N ALA A 102 -13.17 11.15 -0.99
CA ALA A 102 -13.04 12.26 -0.03
C ALA A 102 -11.61 12.82 -0.02
N ALA A 103 -10.58 11.96 0.07
CA ALA A 103 -9.18 12.36 0.00
C ALA A 103 -8.87 13.13 -1.30
N SER A 104 -9.35 12.65 -2.45
CA SER A 104 -9.14 13.32 -3.74
C SER A 104 -9.79 14.70 -3.81
N ILE A 105 -11.01 14.86 -3.30
CA ILE A 105 -11.70 16.17 -3.25
C ILE A 105 -10.99 17.13 -2.30
N ILE A 106 -10.45 16.65 -1.18
CA ILE A 106 -9.67 17.49 -0.26
C ILE A 106 -8.38 17.95 -0.94
N VAL A 107 -7.66 17.04 -1.63
CA VAL A 107 -6.47 17.39 -2.41
C VAL A 107 -6.79 18.46 -3.44
N GLU A 108 -7.85 18.28 -4.25
CA GLU A 108 -8.28 19.22 -5.27
C GLU A 108 -8.56 20.61 -4.68
N GLY A 109 -9.38 20.70 -3.63
CA GLY A 109 -9.72 21.97 -3.01
C GLY A 109 -8.54 22.69 -2.34
N LEU A 110 -7.52 21.97 -1.87
CA LEU A 110 -6.28 22.56 -1.33
C LEU A 110 -5.37 23.05 -2.47
N SER A 111 -5.21 22.23 -3.52
CA SER A 111 -4.40 22.57 -4.70
C SER A 111 -4.98 23.78 -5.45
N GLU A 112 -6.31 23.87 -5.61
CA GLU A 112 -6.99 25.04 -6.20
C GLU A 112 -6.77 26.34 -5.41
N LYS A 113 -6.46 26.25 -4.12
CA LYS A 113 -6.08 27.38 -3.28
C LYS A 113 -4.59 27.73 -3.36
N GLY A 114 -3.83 27.04 -4.21
CA GLY A 114 -2.41 27.26 -4.43
C GLY A 114 -1.49 26.61 -3.42
N LEU A 115 -1.99 25.62 -2.63
CA LEU A 115 -1.16 24.85 -1.71
C LEU A 115 -0.45 23.70 -2.45
N THR A 116 0.79 23.43 -2.07
CA THR A 116 1.56 22.27 -2.52
C THR A 116 1.17 21.06 -1.67
N VAL A 117 0.44 20.12 -2.26
CA VAL A 117 -0.20 19.02 -1.53
C VAL A 117 0.52 17.70 -1.77
N GLY A 118 1.00 17.07 -0.69
CA GLY A 118 1.42 15.68 -0.69
C GLY A 118 0.23 14.72 -0.46
N ALA A 119 0.25 13.53 -1.04
CA ALA A 119 -0.76 12.53 -0.77
C ALA A 119 -0.14 11.18 -0.37
N ALA A 120 -0.70 10.55 0.65
CA ALA A 120 -0.22 9.29 1.18
C ALA A 120 -1.34 8.24 1.27
N LYS A 121 -1.00 6.97 0.99
CA LYS A 121 -1.77 5.81 1.43
C LYS A 121 -0.99 5.10 2.52
N LEU A 122 -1.42 5.25 3.78
CA LEU A 122 -0.63 4.77 4.92
C LEU A 122 -0.93 3.34 5.32
N THR A 123 -2.15 2.86 5.07
CA THR A 123 -2.57 1.49 5.40
C THR A 123 -3.54 0.92 4.36
N GLY A 124 -3.65 -0.40 4.30
CA GLY A 124 -4.56 -1.13 3.44
C GLY A 124 -3.88 -2.24 2.65
N ALA A 125 -4.42 -2.57 1.49
CA ALA A 125 -3.81 -3.48 0.52
C ALA A 125 -3.27 -2.69 -0.68
N SER A 126 -2.16 -3.16 -1.24
CA SER A 126 -1.47 -2.54 -2.39
C SER A 126 -2.42 -2.27 -3.56
N LEU A 127 -2.64 -1.01 -3.90
CA LEU A 127 -3.42 -0.60 -5.05
C LEU A 127 -3.04 0.83 -5.47
N MET A 128 -2.29 0.95 -6.57
CA MET A 128 -1.82 2.25 -7.09
C MET A 128 -2.96 3.20 -7.49
N ARG A 129 -4.16 2.70 -7.74
CA ARG A 129 -5.33 3.50 -8.13
C ARG A 129 -5.64 4.61 -7.14
N ASP A 130 -5.48 4.35 -5.84
CA ASP A 130 -5.88 5.28 -4.79
C ASP A 130 -4.98 6.53 -4.80
N VAL A 131 -3.67 6.36 -4.79
CA VAL A 131 -2.73 7.49 -4.84
C VAL A 131 -2.70 8.19 -6.19
N ARG A 132 -2.83 7.44 -7.31
CA ARG A 132 -2.94 8.06 -8.64
C ARG A 132 -4.18 8.92 -8.78
N ARG A 133 -5.26 8.55 -8.13
CA ARG A 133 -6.47 9.37 -8.10
C ARG A 133 -6.21 10.69 -7.39
N MET A 134 -5.56 10.68 -6.22
CA MET A 134 -5.17 11.90 -5.51
C MET A 134 -4.17 12.74 -6.34
N GLN A 135 -3.22 12.12 -7.02
CA GLN A 135 -2.30 12.78 -7.95
C GLN A 135 -3.04 13.48 -9.10
N ASN A 136 -4.02 12.81 -9.71
CA ASN A 136 -4.85 13.39 -10.78
C ASN A 136 -5.72 14.55 -10.31
N HIS A 137 -5.93 14.71 -8.99
CA HIS A 137 -6.67 15.82 -8.37
C HIS A 137 -5.72 16.92 -7.82
N GLY A 138 -4.42 16.88 -8.16
CA GLY A 138 -3.50 17.97 -7.87
C GLY A 138 -2.45 17.70 -6.79
N ALA A 139 -2.33 16.46 -6.26
CA ALA A 139 -1.19 16.15 -5.39
C ALA A 139 0.11 16.18 -6.20
N THR A 140 1.10 16.94 -5.73
CA THR A 140 2.41 17.12 -6.37
C THR A 140 3.35 15.95 -6.09
N ALA A 141 3.27 15.39 -4.89
CA ALA A 141 4.01 14.19 -4.48
C ALA A 141 3.06 13.14 -3.91
N VAL A 142 3.33 11.86 -4.20
CA VAL A 142 2.55 10.74 -3.68
C VAL A 142 3.46 9.64 -3.16
N SER A 143 3.09 9.01 -2.05
CA SER A 143 3.79 7.85 -1.51
C SER A 143 2.82 6.92 -0.77
N THR A 144 3.21 5.64 -0.68
CA THR A 144 2.38 4.60 -0.10
C THR A 144 3.17 3.67 0.81
N PHE A 145 2.49 2.91 1.65
CA PHE A 145 3.13 1.85 2.43
C PHE A 145 3.82 0.79 1.54
N THR A 146 3.46 0.68 0.24
CA THR A 146 4.16 -0.23 -0.68
C THR A 146 5.56 0.24 -1.01
N ASP A 147 5.81 1.56 -1.02
CA ASP A 147 7.14 2.13 -1.21
C ASP A 147 8.03 1.84 0.00
N ALA A 148 7.44 1.59 1.17
CA ALA A 148 8.11 1.10 2.36
C ALA A 148 8.24 -0.44 2.43
N GLY A 149 8.02 -1.15 1.32
CA GLY A 149 8.34 -2.56 1.16
C GLY A 149 7.31 -3.55 1.69
N ILE A 150 6.06 -3.14 1.89
CA ILE A 150 4.98 -4.05 2.27
C ILE A 150 3.82 -4.02 1.27
N ALA A 151 3.23 -5.17 1.02
CA ALA A 151 2.13 -5.30 0.05
C ALA A 151 0.73 -5.21 0.69
N CYS A 152 0.63 -5.41 2.00
CA CYS A 152 -0.61 -5.28 2.78
C CYS A 152 -0.28 -5.02 4.24
N THR A 153 -1.03 -4.14 4.89
CA THR A 153 -0.80 -3.75 6.29
C THR A 153 -1.55 -4.68 7.25
N VAL A 154 -1.17 -5.95 7.27
CA VAL A 154 -1.74 -6.97 8.19
C VAL A 154 -0.80 -7.33 9.34
N GLU A 155 0.37 -6.69 9.44
CA GLU A 155 1.44 -7.02 10.39
C GLU A 155 1.72 -5.87 11.37
N ASP A 156 2.43 -6.16 12.46
CA ASP A 156 2.57 -5.30 13.64
C ASP A 156 3.42 -4.02 13.48
N ALA A 157 4.18 -3.87 12.39
CA ALA A 157 5.13 -2.76 12.21
C ALA A 157 4.57 -1.56 11.41
N ILE A 158 3.26 -1.36 11.40
CA ILE A 158 2.59 -0.34 10.54
C ILE A 158 3.01 1.08 10.90
N THR A 159 3.11 1.41 12.18
CA THR A 159 3.40 2.78 12.63
C THR A 159 4.76 3.30 12.15
N PRO A 160 5.89 2.57 12.27
CA PRO A 160 7.17 3.00 11.70
C PRO A 160 7.15 3.15 10.18
N ILE A 161 6.40 2.29 9.48
CA ILE A 161 6.21 2.34 8.03
C ILE A 161 5.46 3.60 7.62
N ALA A 162 4.31 3.87 8.25
CA ALA A 162 3.52 5.07 7.99
C ALA A 162 4.32 6.37 8.26
N LYS A 163 5.13 6.38 9.33
CA LYS A 163 6.05 7.49 9.62
C LYS A 163 7.15 7.62 8.55
N GLY A 164 7.67 6.52 8.03
CA GLY A 164 8.63 6.53 6.92
C GLY A 164 8.07 7.13 5.64
N VAL A 165 6.82 6.79 5.29
CA VAL A 165 6.10 7.39 4.16
C VAL A 165 5.91 8.90 4.33
N ILE A 166 5.49 9.35 5.53
CA ILE A 166 5.32 10.77 5.83
C ILE A 166 6.67 11.52 5.79
N HIS A 167 7.71 10.93 6.39
CA HIS A 167 9.05 11.49 6.37
C HIS A 167 9.58 11.65 4.95
N HIS A 168 9.45 10.64 4.11
CA HIS A 168 9.84 10.69 2.71
C HIS A 168 9.13 11.83 1.96
N LEU A 169 7.83 12.01 2.12
CA LEU A 169 7.09 13.09 1.50
C LEU A 169 7.59 14.46 1.96
N ASN A 170 7.87 14.65 3.26
CA ASN A 170 8.41 15.91 3.79
C ASN A 170 9.82 16.24 3.26
N GLU A 171 10.60 15.24 2.84
CA GLU A 171 11.95 15.46 2.31
C GLU A 171 12.00 15.60 0.78
N THR A 172 10.97 15.13 0.08
CA THR A 172 10.96 15.07 -1.39
C THR A 172 10.52 16.39 -2.01
N GLU A 173 9.56 17.09 -1.37
CA GLU A 173 8.93 18.28 -1.88
C GLU A 173 8.72 19.31 -0.76
N ASP A 174 8.72 20.59 -1.13
CA ASP A 174 8.35 21.68 -0.22
C ASP A 174 6.82 21.74 -0.09
N LEU A 175 6.28 20.84 0.72
CA LEU A 175 4.84 20.67 0.89
C LEU A 175 4.26 21.62 1.91
N ASP A 176 3.03 22.11 1.66
CA ASP A 176 2.23 22.84 2.65
C ASP A 176 1.41 21.91 3.54
N VAL A 177 0.98 20.75 2.99
CA VAL A 177 0.10 19.80 3.67
C VAL A 177 0.19 18.41 3.07
N ILE A 178 -0.04 17.37 3.89
CA ILE A 178 -0.17 15.98 3.43
C ILE A 178 -1.61 15.51 3.67
N VAL A 179 -2.26 14.98 2.64
CA VAL A 179 -3.53 14.26 2.75
C VAL A 179 -3.25 12.77 2.82
N ALA A 180 -3.53 12.16 3.97
CA ALA A 180 -3.23 10.77 4.27
C ALA A 180 -4.50 9.91 4.30
N GLU A 181 -4.65 9.00 3.33
CA GLU A 181 -5.72 8.01 3.34
C GLU A 181 -5.33 6.77 4.13
N MET A 182 -6.21 6.36 5.03
CA MET A 182 -6.09 5.13 5.81
C MET A 182 -6.83 3.97 5.13
N GLY A 183 -6.48 2.74 5.50
CA GLY A 183 -7.25 1.54 5.16
C GLY A 183 -8.59 1.46 5.89
N ASP A 184 -9.14 0.25 5.95
CA ASP A 184 -10.40 -0.02 6.62
C ASP A 184 -10.20 -0.37 8.08
N GLY A 185 -11.22 -0.03 8.89
CA GLY A 185 -11.29 -0.41 10.28
C GLY A 185 -10.60 0.57 11.24
N PHE A 186 -11.23 0.73 12.39
CA PHE A 186 -10.70 1.49 13.53
C PHE A 186 -10.44 0.61 14.73
N ILE A 187 -10.73 -0.68 14.61
CA ILE A 187 -10.70 -1.64 15.73
C ILE A 187 -9.90 -2.86 15.32
#